data_018b6c7aa360ecff6400825598ab6511
#
_entry.id   018b6c7aa360ecff6400825598ab6511
#
_cell.length_a   1.000
_cell.length_b   1.000
_cell.length_c   1.000
_cell.angle_alpha   90.00
_cell.angle_beta   90.00
_cell.angle_gamma   90.00
#
_symmetry.space_group_name_H-M   'P 1'
#
loop_
_entity.id
_entity.type
_entity.pdbx_description
1 polymer ?
#
loop_
_entity_poly.entity_id
_entity_poly.type
_entity_poly.pdbx_seq_one_letter_code
_entity_poly.pdbx_strand_id
1 'polypeptide(L)'
;STQGYSSAASDVYKRQIGNNINKQPETVSRWNYVVYDSLKEVLCGADFVVISILPGTFEDMRVDVHYPEKYNIYQSVGDTAGPGGVSRALRTVPFYEEFAAAIEKYCPDAWVINFTNPMSICTKTLYDVFPSVKAFGCCHEVFHTQDFLCDILEEFTGIKAKRKEIYTEVAGINHFTWISSAKYKDIEIFDFMDDYIAKHFEEGHYEHGPADSYKTDTFAYANRVKMDMYKRYGVLGAAGDRHLAEFMNNKWYLASPSQVDSWKFALTTVDFRIKQMNERIEESKKLASGEIKPEVKKSDEEAVELMRSVLGLTTTISNVNLPNRGQISWLPEGSIVETNAVFSNDRVVPVTTKPLPVAVQSLVRRCSDNIDILYEGIKKRDKKIIFESFVNQPLCSSLTLDEARSLFDEMYENCLLYTSDAADE
;
A
#
# COMPACT_ATOMS: atom_id res chain seq x y z
N SER A 1 26.26 -2.93 -8.77
CA SER A 1 26.00 -3.40 -7.39
C SER A 1 24.74 -2.73 -6.91
N THR A 2 23.65 -3.49 -6.84
CA THR A 2 22.38 -3.09 -6.25
C THR A 2 22.60 -2.80 -4.78
N GLN A 3 22.84 -1.54 -4.44
CA GLN A 3 22.72 -1.09 -3.07
C GLN A 3 21.23 -1.07 -2.71
N GLY A 4 20.71 -2.23 -2.31
CA GLY A 4 19.51 -2.24 -1.51
C GLY A 4 19.81 -1.43 -0.25
N TYR A 5 19.07 -0.33 -0.02
CA TYR A 5 19.25 0.56 1.13
C TYR A 5 18.73 -0.03 2.44
N SER A 6 19.21 -1.20 2.76
CA SER A 6 19.43 -1.58 4.14
C SER A 6 20.92 -1.36 4.34
N SER A 7 21.32 -0.41 5.18
CA SER A 7 22.73 -0.34 5.53
C SER A 7 23.13 -1.72 6.06
N ALA A 8 24.34 -2.22 5.73
CA ALA A 8 24.83 -3.51 6.24
C ALA A 8 24.65 -3.65 7.76
N ALA A 9 24.69 -2.53 8.48
CA ALA A 9 24.38 -2.45 9.90
C ALA A 9 22.92 -2.80 10.23
N SER A 10 21.94 -2.34 9.43
CA SER A 10 20.51 -2.65 9.66
C SER A 10 20.23 -4.15 9.52
N ASP A 11 20.84 -4.82 8.57
CA ASP A 11 20.64 -6.26 8.36
C ASP A 11 21.29 -7.09 9.48
N VAL A 12 22.44 -6.64 9.99
CA VAL A 12 23.06 -7.24 11.18
C VAL A 12 22.14 -7.12 12.40
N TYR A 13 21.50 -5.96 12.60
CA TYR A 13 20.55 -5.79 13.72
C TYR A 13 19.32 -6.69 13.56
N LYS A 14 18.71 -6.76 12.37
CA LYS A 14 17.55 -7.63 12.10
C LYS A 14 17.87 -9.09 12.40
N ARG A 15 19.03 -9.60 11.93
CA ARG A 15 19.51 -10.95 12.24
C ARG A 15 19.67 -11.16 13.74
N GLN A 16 20.29 -10.23 14.44
CA GLN A 16 20.53 -10.35 15.88
C GLN A 16 19.22 -10.30 16.68
N ILE A 17 18.27 -9.43 16.30
CA ILE A 17 16.92 -9.39 16.90
C ILE A 17 16.20 -10.71 16.71
N GLY A 18 16.23 -11.28 15.49
CA GLY A 18 15.66 -12.60 15.22
C GLY A 18 16.26 -13.70 16.09
N ASN A 19 17.59 -13.70 16.26
CA ASN A 19 18.27 -14.64 17.16
C ASN A 19 17.87 -14.43 18.63
N ASN A 20 17.64 -13.19 19.05
CA ASN A 20 17.18 -12.90 20.41
C ASN A 20 15.72 -13.33 20.61
N ILE A 21 14.86 -13.20 19.60
CA ILE A 21 13.49 -13.75 19.61
C ILE A 21 13.53 -15.27 19.77
N ASN A 22 14.40 -15.98 19.04
CA ASN A 22 14.53 -17.43 19.14
C ASN A 22 14.88 -17.93 20.56
N LYS A 23 15.48 -17.08 21.40
CA LYS A 23 15.83 -17.41 22.79
C LYS A 23 14.68 -17.22 23.77
N GLN A 24 13.60 -16.58 23.35
CA GLN A 24 12.46 -16.33 24.22
C GLN A 24 11.67 -17.62 24.47
N PRO A 25 11.23 -17.89 25.70
CA PRO A 25 10.47 -19.10 26.03
C PRO A 25 9.11 -19.17 25.32
N GLU A 26 8.56 -18.01 24.94
CA GLU A 26 7.28 -17.87 24.23
C GLU A 26 7.39 -18.23 22.74
N THR A 27 8.61 -18.33 22.21
CA THR A 27 8.84 -18.64 20.78
C THR A 27 8.60 -20.12 20.52
N VAL A 28 7.54 -20.40 19.74
CA VAL A 28 7.11 -21.77 19.41
C VAL A 28 8.03 -22.41 18.38
N SER A 29 8.43 -21.64 17.34
CA SER A 29 9.30 -22.11 16.25
C SER A 29 10.65 -21.40 16.28
N ARG A 30 11.69 -22.11 15.91
CA ARG A 30 13.02 -21.53 15.81
C ARG A 30 13.41 -21.36 14.36
N TRP A 31 13.97 -20.19 14.04
CA TRP A 31 14.37 -19.78 12.71
C TRP A 31 15.86 -19.51 12.65
N ASN A 32 16.48 -19.82 11.52
CA ASN A 32 17.84 -19.40 11.23
C ASN A 32 17.80 -18.14 10.36
N TYR A 33 18.32 -17.04 10.89
CA TYR A 33 18.38 -15.75 10.18
C TYR A 33 19.76 -15.57 9.56
N VAL A 34 19.79 -15.51 8.22
CA VAL A 34 21.02 -15.35 7.45
C VAL A 34 20.90 -14.09 6.58
N VAL A 35 21.97 -13.32 6.49
CA VAL A 35 22.10 -12.19 5.58
C VAL A 35 22.94 -12.64 4.38
N TYR A 36 22.50 -12.30 3.19
CA TYR A 36 23.18 -12.59 1.94
C TYR A 36 23.48 -11.29 1.19
N ASP A 37 24.56 -11.29 0.41
CA ASP A 37 25.03 -10.12 -0.34
C ASP A 37 24.58 -10.14 -1.82
N SER A 38 23.92 -11.22 -2.26
CA SER A 38 23.47 -11.34 -3.64
C SER A 38 22.07 -11.96 -3.76
N LEU A 39 21.32 -11.54 -4.80
CA LEU A 39 20.02 -12.13 -5.11
C LEU A 39 20.12 -13.63 -5.42
N LYS A 40 21.20 -14.07 -6.06
CA LYS A 40 21.42 -15.49 -6.35
C LYS A 40 21.46 -16.32 -5.07
N GLU A 41 22.22 -15.88 -4.06
CA GLU A 41 22.38 -16.65 -2.82
C GLU A 41 21.10 -16.68 -2.01
N VAL A 42 20.37 -15.54 -1.91
CA VAL A 42 19.16 -15.48 -1.11
C VAL A 42 17.98 -16.20 -1.76
N LEU A 43 17.93 -16.24 -3.12
CA LEU A 43 16.80 -16.81 -3.84
C LEU A 43 16.94 -18.31 -4.14
N CYS A 44 18.17 -18.87 -4.19
CA CYS A 44 18.36 -20.29 -4.47
C CYS A 44 17.62 -21.19 -3.46
N GLY A 45 16.60 -21.93 -3.96
CA GLY A 45 15.80 -22.85 -3.15
C GLY A 45 14.78 -22.19 -2.24
N ALA A 46 14.46 -20.91 -2.47
CA ALA A 46 13.42 -20.22 -1.71
C ALA A 46 12.02 -20.74 -2.09
N ASP A 47 11.19 -21.05 -1.09
CA ASP A 47 9.77 -21.37 -1.25
C ASP A 47 8.90 -20.11 -1.22
N PHE A 48 9.34 -19.07 -0.52
CA PHE A 48 8.68 -17.77 -0.41
C PHE A 48 9.66 -16.63 -0.58
N VAL A 49 9.28 -15.64 -1.34
CA VAL A 49 9.99 -14.37 -1.48
C VAL A 49 9.08 -13.24 -0.99
N VAL A 50 9.51 -12.51 0.01
CA VAL A 50 8.78 -11.34 0.52
C VAL A 50 9.53 -10.08 0.12
N ILE A 51 8.88 -9.20 -0.64
CA ILE A 51 9.47 -7.95 -1.10
C ILE A 51 8.88 -6.78 -0.32
N SER A 52 9.73 -6.09 0.45
CA SER A 52 9.38 -4.88 1.19
C SER A 52 10.58 -3.95 1.18
N ILE A 53 10.64 -3.05 0.21
CA ILE A 53 11.75 -2.13 -0.02
C ILE A 53 11.28 -0.67 -0.06
N LEU A 54 12.20 0.24 0.19
CA LEU A 54 12.07 1.67 -0.08
C LEU A 54 13.09 2.05 -1.16
N PRO A 55 12.69 2.10 -2.43
CA PRO A 55 13.60 2.53 -3.50
C PRO A 55 13.96 4.00 -3.37
N GLY A 56 15.27 4.29 -3.41
CA GLY A 56 15.81 5.63 -3.23
C GLY A 56 16.01 6.02 -1.75
N THR A 57 16.33 7.29 -1.56
CA THR A 57 16.64 7.90 -0.27
C THR A 57 15.44 8.71 0.25
N PHE A 58 15.55 9.25 1.47
CA PHE A 58 14.57 10.23 1.96
C PHE A 58 14.67 11.58 1.24
N GLU A 59 15.83 11.91 0.64
CA GLU A 59 15.95 13.12 -0.19
C GLU A 59 15.21 12.94 -1.52
N ASP A 60 15.24 11.74 -2.13
CA ASP A 60 14.38 11.43 -3.26
C ASP A 60 12.90 11.54 -2.90
N MET A 61 12.53 11.06 -1.70
CA MET A 61 11.17 11.19 -1.20
C MET A 61 10.76 12.66 -0.97
N ARG A 62 11.72 13.59 -0.68
CA ARG A 62 11.40 15.03 -0.61
C ARG A 62 10.94 15.56 -1.96
N VAL A 63 11.55 15.10 -3.04
CA VAL A 63 11.09 15.44 -4.39
C VAL A 63 9.67 14.95 -4.60
N ASP A 64 9.40 13.66 -4.27
CA ASP A 64 8.09 13.05 -4.43
C ASP A 64 6.98 13.80 -3.68
N VAL A 65 7.24 14.12 -2.40
CA VAL A 65 6.20 14.62 -1.48
C VAL A 65 6.09 16.15 -1.51
N HIS A 66 7.23 16.88 -1.51
CA HIS A 66 7.24 18.29 -1.22
C HIS A 66 7.39 19.21 -2.45
N TYR A 67 7.87 18.73 -3.62
CA TYR A 67 7.92 19.57 -4.82
C TYR A 67 6.53 20.00 -5.31
N PRO A 68 5.51 19.13 -5.30
CA PRO A 68 4.15 19.53 -5.68
C PRO A 68 3.54 20.63 -4.80
N GLU A 69 4.02 20.83 -3.58
CA GLU A 69 3.54 21.89 -2.68
C GLU A 69 3.74 23.30 -3.26
N LYS A 70 4.71 23.50 -4.14
CA LYS A 70 4.93 24.75 -4.88
C LYS A 70 3.71 25.17 -5.70
N TYR A 71 2.87 24.20 -6.05
CA TYR A 71 1.64 24.36 -6.82
C TYR A 71 0.38 24.09 -6.00
N ASN A 72 0.48 24.15 -4.68
CA ASN A 72 -0.60 23.84 -3.73
C ASN A 72 -1.18 22.42 -3.91
N ILE A 73 -0.32 21.47 -4.27
CA ILE A 73 -0.63 20.05 -4.26
C ILE A 73 0.08 19.44 -3.06
N TYR A 74 -0.68 19.18 -2.00
CA TYR A 74 -0.19 18.49 -0.82
C TYR A 74 -0.47 17.00 -0.95
N GLN A 75 0.47 16.17 -0.52
CA GLN A 75 0.35 14.72 -0.54
C GLN A 75 0.48 14.19 0.87
N SER A 76 -0.53 13.47 1.33
CA SER A 76 -0.58 12.92 2.68
C SER A 76 0.35 11.72 2.86
N VAL A 77 0.64 11.02 1.78
CA VAL A 77 1.55 9.84 1.72
C VAL A 77 2.58 9.98 0.61
N GLY A 78 2.15 10.26 -0.63
CA GLY A 78 2.99 10.52 -1.80
C GLY A 78 3.76 9.31 -2.31
N ASP A 79 3.23 8.09 -2.15
CA ASP A 79 3.93 6.87 -2.58
C ASP A 79 3.20 6.01 -3.61
N THR A 80 1.91 6.26 -3.85
CA THR A 80 1.06 5.44 -4.73
C THR A 80 0.37 6.27 -5.81
N ALA A 81 -0.27 7.37 -5.44
CA ALA A 81 -1.00 8.26 -6.33
C ALA A 81 -0.31 9.61 -6.46
N GLY A 82 -0.82 10.45 -7.38
CA GLY A 82 -0.33 11.80 -7.58
C GLY A 82 1.07 11.89 -8.18
N PRO A 83 1.64 13.10 -8.20
CA PRO A 83 3.00 13.34 -8.69
C PRO A 83 4.06 12.46 -8.03
N GLY A 84 3.96 12.28 -6.72
CA GLY A 84 4.88 11.45 -5.94
C GLY A 84 4.83 9.98 -6.32
N GLY A 85 3.63 9.43 -6.55
CA GLY A 85 3.45 8.05 -7.01
C GLY A 85 4.12 7.82 -8.37
N VAL A 86 4.07 8.79 -9.29
CA VAL A 86 4.76 8.71 -10.59
C VAL A 86 6.29 8.66 -10.40
N SER A 87 6.86 9.59 -9.63
CA SER A 87 8.32 9.61 -9.37
C SER A 87 8.76 8.35 -8.62
N ARG A 88 7.98 7.88 -7.66
CA ARG A 88 8.27 6.65 -6.94
C ARG A 88 8.29 5.44 -7.89
N ALA A 89 7.33 5.35 -8.81
CA ALA A 89 7.27 4.26 -9.79
C ALA A 89 8.50 4.23 -10.72
N LEU A 90 8.98 5.40 -11.17
CA LEU A 90 10.19 5.52 -12.00
C LEU A 90 11.41 4.88 -11.34
N ARG A 91 11.55 5.03 -10.02
CA ARG A 91 12.66 4.41 -9.28
C ARG A 91 12.41 2.95 -8.93
N THR A 92 11.15 2.56 -8.70
CA THR A 92 10.80 1.23 -8.19
C THR A 92 10.79 0.16 -9.28
N VAL A 93 10.29 0.48 -10.47
CA VAL A 93 10.13 -0.48 -11.57
C VAL A 93 11.45 -1.18 -11.94
N PRO A 94 12.59 -0.49 -12.12
CA PRO A 94 13.85 -1.16 -12.44
C PRO A 94 14.28 -2.22 -11.42
N PHE A 95 14.09 -1.98 -10.11
CA PHE A 95 14.36 -2.99 -9.07
C PHE A 95 13.44 -4.20 -9.23
N TYR A 96 12.17 -3.98 -9.55
CA TYR A 96 11.21 -5.07 -9.73
C TYR A 96 11.46 -5.88 -10.99
N GLU A 97 11.96 -5.27 -12.06
CA GLU A 97 12.44 -5.98 -13.26
C GLU A 97 13.62 -6.91 -12.90
N GLU A 98 14.59 -6.42 -12.13
CA GLU A 98 15.72 -7.23 -11.65
C GLU A 98 15.26 -8.37 -10.73
N PHE A 99 14.37 -8.09 -9.77
CA PHE A 99 13.86 -9.11 -8.85
C PHE A 99 13.06 -10.18 -9.60
N ALA A 100 12.18 -9.80 -10.51
CA ALA A 100 11.38 -10.75 -11.28
C ALA A 100 12.26 -11.67 -12.13
N ALA A 101 13.26 -11.12 -12.83
CA ALA A 101 14.22 -11.91 -13.61
C ALA A 101 15.08 -12.84 -12.72
N ALA A 102 15.47 -12.39 -11.55
CA ALA A 102 16.21 -13.21 -10.59
C ALA A 102 15.34 -14.33 -9.99
N ILE A 103 14.07 -14.07 -9.67
CA ILE A 103 13.11 -15.04 -9.17
C ILE A 103 12.86 -16.11 -10.24
N GLU A 104 12.58 -15.71 -11.51
CA GLU A 104 12.43 -16.64 -12.61
C GLU A 104 13.63 -17.58 -12.75
N LYS A 105 14.83 -17.06 -12.57
CA LYS A 105 16.08 -17.81 -12.76
C LYS A 105 16.43 -18.74 -11.59
N TYR A 106 16.19 -18.30 -10.34
CA TYR A 106 16.75 -18.97 -9.15
C TYR A 106 15.71 -19.67 -8.27
N CYS A 107 14.43 -19.28 -8.34
CA CYS A 107 13.34 -19.88 -7.55
C CYS A 107 11.98 -19.75 -8.27
N PRO A 108 11.82 -20.29 -9.51
CA PRO A 108 10.64 -20.08 -10.33
C PRO A 108 9.33 -20.60 -9.72
N ASP A 109 9.40 -21.52 -8.79
CA ASP A 109 8.24 -22.12 -8.12
C ASP A 109 7.85 -21.40 -6.83
N ALA A 110 8.64 -20.43 -6.38
CA ALA A 110 8.40 -19.69 -5.15
C ALA A 110 7.13 -18.82 -5.22
N TRP A 111 6.43 -18.72 -4.09
CA TRP A 111 5.41 -17.70 -3.91
C TRP A 111 6.04 -16.34 -3.59
N VAL A 112 5.62 -15.30 -4.31
CA VAL A 112 6.12 -13.92 -4.12
C VAL A 112 5.04 -13.06 -3.46
N ILE A 113 5.36 -12.46 -2.33
CA ILE A 113 4.47 -11.58 -1.57
C ILE A 113 5.03 -10.17 -1.61
N ASN A 114 4.31 -9.25 -2.25
CA ASN A 114 4.72 -7.86 -2.37
C ASN A 114 4.05 -6.97 -1.32
N PHE A 115 4.84 -6.20 -0.57
CA PHE A 115 4.40 -5.15 0.35
C PHE A 115 4.83 -3.75 -0.08
N THR A 116 5.61 -3.64 -1.16
CA THR A 116 6.15 -2.36 -1.63
C THR A 116 5.12 -1.58 -2.42
N ASN A 117 5.10 -0.26 -2.22
CA ASN A 117 4.34 0.71 -3.01
C ASN A 117 5.24 1.43 -4.06
N PRO A 118 4.65 1.83 -5.19
CA PRO A 118 3.25 1.68 -5.63
C PRO A 118 2.87 0.21 -5.92
N MET A 119 1.97 -0.35 -5.12
CA MET A 119 1.68 -1.80 -5.10
C MET A 119 1.26 -2.34 -6.47
N SER A 120 0.34 -1.66 -7.15
CA SER A 120 -0.19 -2.13 -8.43
C SER A 120 0.88 -2.20 -9.51
N ILE A 121 1.74 -1.17 -9.64
CA ILE A 121 2.80 -1.17 -10.66
C ILE A 121 3.91 -2.16 -10.32
N CYS A 122 4.26 -2.32 -9.05
CA CYS A 122 5.19 -3.35 -8.58
C CYS A 122 4.71 -4.76 -8.94
N THR A 123 3.45 -5.07 -8.62
CA THR A 123 2.85 -6.36 -8.94
C THR A 123 2.75 -6.56 -10.45
N LYS A 124 2.39 -5.52 -11.23
CA LYS A 124 2.37 -5.57 -12.69
C LYS A 124 3.75 -5.91 -13.26
N THR A 125 4.80 -5.30 -12.76
CA THR A 125 6.17 -5.56 -13.21
C THR A 125 6.58 -7.01 -13.00
N LEU A 126 6.24 -7.62 -11.86
CA LEU A 126 6.50 -9.04 -11.60
C LEU A 126 5.88 -9.93 -12.67
N TYR A 127 4.61 -9.71 -13.01
CA TYR A 127 3.88 -10.51 -14.01
C TYR A 127 4.29 -10.20 -15.45
N ASP A 128 4.75 -8.98 -15.77
CA ASP A 128 5.19 -8.65 -17.12
C ASP A 128 6.56 -9.26 -17.44
N VAL A 129 7.48 -9.28 -16.48
CA VAL A 129 8.82 -9.87 -16.64
C VAL A 129 8.77 -11.39 -16.51
N PHE A 130 8.00 -11.91 -15.56
CA PHE A 130 7.84 -13.34 -15.33
C PHE A 130 6.35 -13.72 -15.32
N PRO A 131 5.73 -13.98 -16.51
CA PRO A 131 4.28 -14.19 -16.65
C PRO A 131 3.69 -15.35 -15.86
N SER A 132 4.49 -16.37 -15.53
CA SER A 132 4.07 -17.53 -14.73
C SER A 132 4.38 -17.38 -13.24
N VAL A 133 4.84 -16.24 -12.78
CA VAL A 133 5.13 -15.98 -11.36
C VAL A 133 3.90 -16.25 -10.48
N LYS A 134 4.13 -16.89 -9.35
CA LYS A 134 3.13 -17.04 -8.29
C LYS A 134 3.23 -15.85 -7.36
N ALA A 135 2.63 -14.70 -7.72
CA ALA A 135 2.78 -13.46 -6.95
C ALA A 135 1.44 -12.84 -6.55
N PHE A 136 1.43 -12.14 -5.43
CA PHE A 136 0.33 -11.28 -5.02
C PHE A 136 0.83 -10.12 -4.16
N GLY A 137 0.11 -9.00 -4.18
CA GLY A 137 0.37 -7.85 -3.33
C GLY A 137 -0.54 -7.84 -2.10
N CYS A 138 0.03 -7.58 -0.93
CA CYS A 138 -0.71 -7.47 0.34
C CYS A 138 -0.74 -6.02 0.82
N CYS A 139 -1.95 -5.56 1.18
CA CYS A 139 -2.17 -4.27 1.81
C CYS A 139 -3.15 -4.43 2.98
N HIS A 140 -2.87 -3.78 4.11
CA HIS A 140 -3.70 -3.87 5.32
C HIS A 140 -4.78 -2.77 5.41
N GLU A 141 -4.84 -1.83 4.47
CA GLU A 141 -5.79 -0.71 4.51
C GLU A 141 -7.26 -1.17 4.55
N VAL A 142 -7.60 -2.26 3.86
CA VAL A 142 -8.95 -2.87 3.94
C VAL A 142 -9.24 -3.39 5.34
N PHE A 143 -8.22 -3.86 6.07
CA PHE A 143 -8.38 -4.41 7.42
C PHE A 143 -8.82 -3.32 8.42
N HIS A 144 -8.22 -2.14 8.36
CA HIS A 144 -8.65 -0.98 9.16
C HIS A 144 -10.11 -0.60 8.87
N THR A 145 -10.51 -0.68 7.60
CA THR A 145 -11.91 -0.42 7.26
C THR A 145 -12.86 -1.52 7.77
N GLN A 146 -12.39 -2.77 7.87
CA GLN A 146 -13.16 -3.83 8.52
C GLN A 146 -13.27 -3.62 10.03
N ASP A 147 -12.23 -3.11 10.70
CA ASP A 147 -12.30 -2.73 12.12
C ASP A 147 -13.29 -1.58 12.34
N PHE A 148 -13.28 -0.56 11.47
CA PHE A 148 -14.29 0.51 11.46
C PHE A 148 -15.72 -0.05 11.34
N LEU A 149 -15.94 -1.05 10.50
CA LEU A 149 -17.25 -1.73 10.37
C LEU A 149 -17.62 -2.55 11.60
N CYS A 150 -16.65 -3.12 12.32
CA CYS A 150 -16.89 -3.79 13.59
C CYS A 150 -17.41 -2.81 14.64
N ASP A 151 -16.85 -1.60 14.70
CA ASP A 151 -17.28 -0.57 15.66
C ASP A 151 -18.70 -0.08 15.36
N ILE A 152 -19.04 0.08 14.07
CA ILE A 152 -20.42 0.39 13.66
C ILE A 152 -21.38 -0.71 14.10
N LEU A 153 -21.05 -1.96 13.85
CA LEU A 153 -21.86 -3.11 14.26
C LEU A 153 -22.06 -3.13 15.78
N GLU A 154 -20.98 -2.93 16.55
CA GLU A 154 -21.07 -2.91 18.02
C GLU A 154 -21.97 -1.77 18.50
N GLU A 155 -21.85 -0.57 17.94
CA GLU A 155 -22.66 0.58 18.36
C GLU A 155 -24.17 0.36 18.18
N PHE A 156 -24.57 -0.19 17.03
CA PHE A 156 -26.01 -0.34 16.70
C PHE A 156 -26.64 -1.65 17.19
N THR A 157 -25.84 -2.67 17.44
CA THR A 157 -26.37 -4.00 17.78
C THR A 157 -25.87 -4.54 19.11
N GLY A 158 -24.82 -3.96 19.68
CA GLY A 158 -24.12 -4.48 20.86
C GLY A 158 -23.24 -5.71 20.58
N ILE A 159 -23.11 -6.12 19.31
CA ILE A 159 -22.34 -7.31 18.93
C ILE A 159 -20.88 -6.94 18.74
N LYS A 160 -20.00 -7.54 19.54
CA LYS A 160 -18.55 -7.45 19.39
C LYS A 160 -18.03 -8.49 18.42
N ALA A 161 -17.86 -8.12 17.17
CA ALA A 161 -17.28 -8.97 16.15
C ALA A 161 -15.77 -8.72 16.01
N LYS A 162 -15.06 -9.74 15.54
CA LYS A 162 -13.67 -9.57 15.06
C LYS A 162 -13.70 -9.26 13.57
N ARG A 163 -12.75 -8.48 13.09
CA ARG A 163 -12.58 -8.12 11.68
C ARG A 163 -12.80 -9.31 10.70
N LYS A 164 -12.22 -10.47 11.00
CA LYS A 164 -12.34 -11.68 10.17
C LYS A 164 -13.74 -12.32 10.16
N GLU A 165 -14.63 -11.88 11.02
CA GLU A 165 -16.03 -12.34 11.06
C GLU A 165 -16.95 -11.45 10.20
N ILE A 166 -16.43 -10.29 9.72
CA ILE A 166 -17.12 -9.40 8.81
C ILE A 166 -16.81 -9.82 7.38
N TYR A 167 -17.82 -10.25 6.64
CA TYR A 167 -17.71 -10.43 5.21
C TYR A 167 -17.80 -9.08 4.51
N THR A 168 -16.82 -8.75 3.66
CA THR A 168 -16.82 -7.53 2.86
C THR A 168 -16.69 -7.88 1.39
N GLU A 169 -17.49 -7.24 0.53
CA GLU A 169 -17.33 -7.33 -0.93
C GLU A 169 -16.39 -6.22 -1.40
N VAL A 170 -15.16 -6.61 -1.74
CA VAL A 170 -14.02 -5.72 -2.01
C VAL A 170 -13.75 -5.63 -3.49
N ALA A 171 -13.69 -4.43 -4.06
CA ALA A 171 -13.37 -4.19 -5.47
C ALA A 171 -12.65 -2.85 -5.67
N GLY A 172 -11.59 -2.84 -6.48
CA GLY A 172 -10.88 -1.63 -6.87
C GLY A 172 -9.42 -1.87 -7.22
N ILE A 173 -8.59 -0.89 -6.94
CA ILE A 173 -7.13 -0.95 -7.05
C ILE A 173 -6.51 -0.56 -5.71
N ASN A 174 -5.25 -0.92 -5.48
CA ASN A 174 -4.58 -0.65 -4.20
C ASN A 174 -4.71 0.81 -3.75
N HIS A 175 -5.06 1.02 -2.48
CA HIS A 175 -5.36 2.27 -1.80
C HIS A 175 -6.60 3.01 -2.34
N PHE A 176 -7.18 2.58 -3.45
CA PHE A 176 -8.46 3.06 -3.97
C PHE A 176 -9.45 1.92 -4.17
N THR A 177 -9.49 1.08 -3.19
CA THR A 177 -10.37 -0.08 -3.04
C THR A 177 -11.69 0.38 -2.41
N TRP A 178 -12.79 -0.32 -2.72
CA TRP A 178 -14.11 0.01 -2.25
C TRP A 178 -14.83 -1.22 -1.73
N ILE A 179 -15.66 -1.03 -0.71
CA ILE A 179 -16.55 -2.05 -0.17
C ILE A 179 -17.98 -1.68 -0.57
N SER A 180 -18.67 -2.60 -1.24
CA SER A 180 -20.05 -2.44 -1.70
C SER A 180 -21.09 -3.10 -0.80
N SER A 181 -20.67 -4.00 0.08
CA SER A 181 -21.50 -4.67 1.08
C SER A 181 -20.62 -5.19 2.21
N ALA A 182 -21.11 -5.09 3.45
CA ALA A 182 -20.43 -5.58 4.63
C ALA A 182 -21.42 -6.30 5.55
N LYS A 183 -21.15 -7.58 5.84
CA LYS A 183 -22.09 -8.44 6.59
C LYS A 183 -21.44 -9.12 7.79
N TYR A 184 -22.15 -9.11 8.89
CA TYR A 184 -21.94 -10.04 9.99
C TYR A 184 -23.11 -11.02 10.03
N LYS A 185 -22.89 -12.26 9.59
CA LYS A 185 -23.97 -13.25 9.39
C LYS A 185 -25.06 -12.68 8.47
N ASP A 186 -26.28 -12.54 8.99
CA ASP A 186 -27.45 -12.03 8.26
C ASP A 186 -27.63 -10.50 8.40
N ILE A 187 -26.77 -9.81 9.17
CA ILE A 187 -26.86 -8.36 9.39
C ILE A 187 -26.04 -7.64 8.33
N GLU A 188 -26.68 -6.80 7.50
CA GLU A 188 -26.01 -5.87 6.59
C GLU A 188 -25.61 -4.62 7.37
N ILE A 189 -24.31 -4.37 7.51
CA ILE A 189 -23.79 -3.25 8.33
C ILE A 189 -24.07 -1.91 7.65
N PHE A 190 -24.19 -1.90 6.33
CA PHE A 190 -24.49 -0.68 5.59
C PHE A 190 -25.88 -0.10 5.90
N ASP A 191 -26.81 -0.89 6.44
CA ASP A 191 -28.11 -0.39 6.91
C ASP A 191 -27.98 0.63 8.06
N PHE A 192 -26.83 0.65 8.76
CA PHE A 192 -26.53 1.59 9.86
C PHE A 192 -25.69 2.80 9.45
N MET A 193 -25.13 2.80 8.22
CA MET A 193 -24.11 3.78 7.82
C MET A 193 -24.62 5.22 7.85
N ASP A 194 -25.82 5.47 7.36
CA ASP A 194 -26.37 6.84 7.31
C ASP A 194 -26.56 7.42 8.71
N ASP A 195 -27.12 6.64 9.65
CA ASP A 195 -27.32 7.04 11.03
C ASP A 195 -25.98 7.21 11.75
N TYR A 196 -25.02 6.31 11.50
CA TYR A 196 -23.67 6.41 12.03
C TYR A 196 -22.98 7.69 11.58
N ILE A 197 -23.00 7.98 10.29
CA ILE A 197 -22.38 9.18 9.72
C ILE A 197 -23.07 10.45 10.23
N ALA A 198 -24.40 10.46 10.32
CA ALA A 198 -25.13 11.60 10.88
C ALA A 198 -24.69 11.94 12.32
N LYS A 199 -24.34 10.93 13.10
CA LYS A 199 -23.89 11.08 14.50
C LYS A 199 -22.42 11.46 14.61
N HIS A 200 -21.53 10.85 13.80
CA HIS A 200 -20.09 10.91 14.02
C HIS A 200 -19.31 11.76 13.01
N PHE A 201 -19.93 12.28 11.95
CA PHE A 201 -19.21 12.98 10.88
C PHE A 201 -18.38 14.18 11.37
N GLU A 202 -18.94 15.02 12.24
CA GLU A 202 -18.27 16.25 12.68
C GLU A 202 -17.08 15.97 13.63
N GLU A 203 -17.24 15.03 14.53
CA GLU A 203 -16.18 14.64 15.46
C GLU A 203 -15.17 13.68 14.84
N GLY A 204 -15.60 12.91 13.86
CA GLY A 204 -14.85 11.83 13.26
C GLY A 204 -14.90 10.56 14.10
N HIS A 205 -14.44 9.46 13.52
CA HIS A 205 -14.23 8.18 14.18
C HIS A 205 -12.75 7.80 14.13
N TYR A 206 -12.18 7.45 15.26
CA TYR A 206 -10.78 7.06 15.40
C TYR A 206 -10.71 5.59 15.85
N GLU A 207 -10.24 4.72 14.98
CA GLU A 207 -10.10 3.27 15.27
C GLU A 207 -9.06 3.03 16.38
N HIS A 208 -8.05 3.90 16.45
CA HIS A 208 -6.98 3.80 17.42
C HIS A 208 -6.68 5.16 18.04
N GLY A 209 -6.74 5.25 19.36
CA GLY A 209 -6.41 6.46 20.10
C GLY A 209 -7.60 7.40 20.37
N PRO A 210 -7.37 8.47 21.11
CA PRO A 210 -8.39 9.44 21.45
C PRO A 210 -8.77 10.32 20.26
N ALA A 211 -9.85 11.06 20.38
CA ALA A 211 -10.20 12.13 19.45
C ALA A 211 -9.02 13.07 19.21
N ASP A 212 -8.86 13.54 17.98
CA ASP A 212 -7.74 14.38 17.53
C ASP A 212 -6.33 13.75 17.63
N SER A 213 -6.23 12.42 17.77
CA SER A 213 -4.94 11.72 17.79
C SER A 213 -4.07 11.97 16.56
N TYR A 214 -4.66 12.34 15.41
CA TYR A 214 -3.93 12.70 14.19
C TYR A 214 -2.97 13.89 14.37
N LYS A 215 -3.15 14.72 15.39
CA LYS A 215 -2.25 15.85 15.70
C LYS A 215 -0.91 15.40 16.28
N THR A 216 -0.87 14.23 16.87
CA THR A 216 0.32 13.64 17.52
C THR A 216 0.82 12.39 16.82
N ASP A 217 -0.06 11.68 16.15
CA ASP A 217 0.23 10.50 15.32
C ASP A 217 -0.19 10.77 13.88
N THR A 218 0.75 10.94 12.98
CA THR A 218 0.49 11.20 11.56
C THR A 218 -0.16 10.03 10.83
N PHE A 219 -0.24 8.86 11.43
CA PHE A 219 -0.94 7.70 10.87
C PHE A 219 -2.41 7.63 11.31
N ALA A 220 -2.79 8.35 12.36
CA ALA A 220 -4.17 8.46 12.78
C ALA A 220 -4.98 9.38 11.85
N TYR A 221 -6.25 9.09 11.69
CA TYR A 221 -7.21 9.87 10.90
C TYR A 221 -8.64 9.65 11.43
N ALA A 222 -9.53 10.57 11.10
CA ALA A 222 -10.88 10.59 11.67
C ALA A 222 -11.94 9.92 10.79
N ASN A 223 -11.57 9.22 9.73
CA ASN A 223 -12.48 8.58 8.76
C ASN A 223 -13.49 9.54 8.09
N ARG A 224 -13.25 10.86 8.15
CA ARG A 224 -14.18 11.87 7.60
C ARG A 224 -14.20 11.87 6.07
N VAL A 225 -13.04 11.68 5.41
CA VAL A 225 -12.97 11.54 3.95
C VAL A 225 -13.73 10.28 3.51
N LYS A 226 -13.52 9.17 4.21
CA LYS A 226 -14.23 7.92 3.98
C LYS A 226 -15.75 8.07 4.12
N MET A 227 -16.20 8.71 5.18
CA MET A 227 -17.63 8.99 5.42
C MET A 227 -18.23 9.96 4.38
N ASP A 228 -17.48 11.00 3.95
CA ASP A 228 -17.91 11.91 2.91
C ASP A 228 -18.05 11.21 1.54
N MET A 229 -17.13 10.32 1.22
CA MET A 229 -17.22 9.49 0.01
C MET A 229 -18.44 8.57 0.06
N TYR A 230 -18.72 7.94 1.21
CA TYR A 230 -19.91 7.11 1.35
C TYR A 230 -21.20 7.90 1.13
N LYS A 231 -21.31 9.09 1.70
CA LYS A 231 -22.48 9.99 1.46
C LYS A 231 -22.70 10.31 0.00
N ARG A 232 -21.64 10.39 -0.79
CA ARG A 232 -21.74 10.73 -2.22
C ARG A 232 -22.01 9.52 -3.11
N TYR A 233 -21.47 8.37 -2.77
CA TYR A 233 -21.40 7.23 -3.68
C TYR A 233 -22.19 6.01 -3.21
N GLY A 234 -22.62 5.95 -1.95
CA GLY A 234 -23.31 4.80 -1.37
C GLY A 234 -22.48 3.53 -1.25
N VAL A 235 -21.16 3.66 -1.40
CA VAL A 235 -20.17 2.60 -1.18
C VAL A 235 -19.00 3.15 -0.38
N LEU A 236 -18.32 2.30 0.39
CA LEU A 236 -17.31 2.73 1.35
C LEU A 236 -15.91 2.62 0.77
N GLY A 237 -15.13 3.70 0.81
CA GLY A 237 -13.69 3.64 0.49
C GLY A 237 -12.96 2.76 1.51
N ALA A 238 -12.20 1.78 1.02
CA ALA A 238 -11.56 0.77 1.87
C ALA A 238 -10.07 1.05 2.10
N ALA A 239 -9.76 2.31 2.36
CA ALA A 239 -8.43 2.75 2.79
C ALA A 239 -8.58 3.91 3.79
N GLY A 240 -7.51 4.29 4.46
CA GLY A 240 -7.52 5.45 5.35
C GLY A 240 -7.69 6.77 4.59
N ASP A 241 -8.21 7.79 5.29
CA ASP A 241 -8.47 9.12 4.73
C ASP A 241 -7.26 9.70 3.98
N ARG A 242 -6.06 9.45 4.48
CA ARG A 242 -4.79 9.89 3.90
C ARG A 242 -4.56 9.34 2.49
N HIS A 243 -4.90 8.08 2.25
CA HIS A 243 -4.80 7.46 0.94
C HIS A 243 -5.96 7.89 0.04
N LEU A 244 -7.20 7.80 0.53
CA LEU A 244 -8.39 8.13 -0.25
C LEU A 244 -8.35 9.55 -0.81
N ALA A 245 -7.85 10.52 -0.01
CA ALA A 245 -7.73 11.91 -0.42
C ALA A 245 -6.84 12.11 -1.66
N GLU A 246 -5.78 11.29 -1.82
CA GLU A 246 -4.84 11.40 -2.94
C GLU A 246 -5.40 10.95 -4.28
N PHE A 247 -6.49 10.19 -4.28
CA PHE A 247 -7.20 9.76 -5.50
C PHE A 247 -8.29 10.73 -5.94
N MET A 248 -8.44 11.85 -5.24
CA MET A 248 -9.45 12.88 -5.55
C MET A 248 -8.80 14.17 -6.02
N ASN A 249 -9.63 15.11 -6.48
CA ASN A 249 -9.15 16.45 -6.81
C ASN A 249 -8.51 17.07 -5.56
N ASN A 250 -7.30 17.61 -5.70
CA ASN A 250 -6.54 18.19 -4.58
C ASN A 250 -7.33 19.24 -3.80
N LYS A 251 -8.17 20.03 -4.47
CA LYS A 251 -8.98 21.08 -3.83
C LYS A 251 -10.05 20.55 -2.89
N TRP A 252 -10.35 19.25 -2.92
CA TRP A 252 -11.38 18.70 -2.05
C TRP A 252 -10.85 18.41 -0.63
N TYR A 253 -9.62 17.92 -0.52
CA TYR A 253 -9.07 17.47 0.77
C TYR A 253 -7.62 17.93 1.02
N LEU A 254 -6.87 18.27 -0.05
CA LEU A 254 -5.42 18.42 -0.03
C LEU A 254 -4.92 19.75 -0.63
N ALA A 255 -5.75 20.82 -0.60
CA ALA A 255 -5.37 22.12 -1.15
C ALA A 255 -4.46 22.94 -0.23
N SER A 256 -4.44 22.64 1.05
CA SER A 256 -3.62 23.32 2.04
C SER A 256 -3.50 22.51 3.34
N PRO A 257 -2.47 22.75 4.17
CA PRO A 257 -2.38 22.12 5.48
C PRO A 257 -3.59 22.40 6.38
N SER A 258 -4.18 23.58 6.30
CA SER A 258 -5.37 23.94 7.07
C SER A 258 -6.61 23.15 6.60
N GLN A 259 -6.72 22.86 5.31
CA GLN A 259 -7.79 22.01 4.82
C GLN A 259 -7.60 20.57 5.31
N VAL A 260 -6.39 20.02 5.25
CA VAL A 260 -6.06 18.69 5.78
C VAL A 260 -6.45 18.60 7.27
N ASP A 261 -6.07 19.60 8.07
CA ASP A 261 -6.45 19.66 9.48
C ASP A 261 -7.99 19.72 9.67
N SER A 262 -8.71 20.44 8.83
CA SER A 262 -10.17 20.49 8.87
C SER A 262 -10.85 19.13 8.57
N TRP A 263 -10.19 18.26 7.83
CA TRP A 263 -10.61 16.88 7.57
C TRP A 263 -10.10 15.88 8.61
N LYS A 264 -9.35 16.37 9.61
CA LYS A 264 -8.84 15.59 10.74
C LYS A 264 -7.98 14.39 10.35
N PHE A 265 -7.01 14.63 9.47
CA PHE A 265 -5.89 13.74 9.20
C PHE A 265 -4.60 14.56 9.04
N ALA A 266 -3.44 13.93 8.91
CA ALA A 266 -2.15 14.60 8.85
C ALA A 266 -1.38 14.31 7.56
N LEU A 267 -0.52 15.25 7.16
CA LEU A 267 0.51 15.03 6.14
C LEU A 267 1.67 14.28 6.77
N THR A 268 2.15 13.22 6.12
CA THR A 268 3.33 12.49 6.56
C THR A 268 4.57 13.08 5.92
N THR A 269 5.12 14.13 6.53
CA THR A 269 6.29 14.82 6.00
C THR A 269 7.53 13.91 5.98
N VAL A 270 8.48 14.22 5.09
CA VAL A 270 9.74 13.48 5.03
C VAL A 270 10.56 13.65 6.31
N ASP A 271 10.53 14.82 6.93
CA ASP A 271 11.20 15.05 8.23
C ASP A 271 10.66 14.13 9.33
N PHE A 272 9.34 13.92 9.38
CA PHE A 272 8.74 12.96 10.29
C PHE A 272 9.24 11.54 10.03
N ARG A 273 9.32 11.13 8.75
CA ARG A 273 9.82 9.80 8.36
C ARG A 273 11.30 9.59 8.73
N ILE A 274 12.14 10.61 8.54
CA ILE A 274 13.55 10.58 8.96
C ILE A 274 13.65 10.45 10.48
N LYS A 275 12.90 11.24 11.22
CA LYS A 275 12.85 11.13 12.69
C LYS A 275 12.44 9.73 13.13
N GLN A 276 11.34 9.20 12.58
CA GLN A 276 10.85 7.86 12.90
C GLN A 276 11.88 6.77 12.54
N MET A 277 12.57 6.91 11.40
CA MET A 277 13.64 5.98 11.03
C MET A 277 14.76 5.97 12.07
N ASN A 278 15.23 7.14 12.49
CA ASN A 278 16.29 7.25 13.49
C ASN A 278 15.87 6.62 14.84
N GLU A 279 14.64 6.89 15.28
CA GLU A 279 14.09 6.28 16.49
C GLU A 279 14.05 4.74 16.39
N ARG A 280 13.60 4.21 15.26
CA ARG A 280 13.57 2.75 15.00
C ARG A 280 14.98 2.13 14.92
N ILE A 281 15.96 2.86 14.39
CA ILE A 281 17.35 2.41 14.38
C ILE A 281 17.89 2.30 15.81
N GLU A 282 17.67 3.30 16.65
CA GLU A 282 18.11 3.27 18.05
C GLU A 282 17.41 2.15 18.85
N GLU A 283 16.12 1.96 18.66
CA GLU A 283 15.39 0.84 19.24
C GLU A 283 15.94 -0.51 18.75
N SER A 284 16.22 -0.64 17.45
CA SER A 284 16.80 -1.86 16.87
C SER A 284 18.17 -2.18 17.44
N LYS A 285 19.00 -1.18 17.74
CA LYS A 285 20.30 -1.38 18.42
C LYS A 285 20.11 -1.96 19.81
N LYS A 286 19.15 -1.44 20.59
CA LYS A 286 18.85 -1.90 21.95
C LYS A 286 18.27 -3.33 21.95
N LEU A 287 17.39 -3.64 21.00
CA LEU A 287 16.85 -4.98 20.81
C LEU A 287 17.94 -5.97 20.38
N ALA A 288 18.84 -5.57 19.49
CA ALA A 288 19.94 -6.40 19.01
C ALA A 288 20.98 -6.68 20.11
N SER A 289 21.31 -5.66 20.92
CA SER A 289 22.26 -5.82 22.05
C SER A 289 21.66 -6.62 23.21
N GLY A 290 20.34 -6.77 23.28
CA GLY A 290 19.64 -7.40 24.41
C GLY A 290 19.38 -6.44 25.58
N GLU A 291 19.62 -5.15 25.43
CA GLU A 291 19.25 -4.12 26.42
C GLU A 291 17.73 -4.07 26.62
N ILE A 292 16.98 -4.24 25.52
CA ILE A 292 15.54 -4.39 25.52
C ILE A 292 15.20 -5.80 25.07
N LYS A 293 14.31 -6.48 25.81
CA LYS A 293 13.79 -7.79 25.42
C LYS A 293 12.78 -7.63 24.28
N PRO A 294 12.95 -8.34 23.13
CA PRO A 294 11.94 -8.31 22.08
C PRO A 294 10.63 -8.95 22.56
N GLU A 295 9.53 -8.31 22.29
CA GLU A 295 8.19 -8.85 22.53
C GLU A 295 7.85 -9.91 21.49
N VAL A 296 7.40 -11.08 21.92
CA VAL A 296 6.91 -12.15 21.03
C VAL A 296 5.40 -12.06 20.99
N LYS A 297 4.89 -11.38 19.96
CA LYS A 297 3.45 -11.26 19.72
C LYS A 297 3.11 -11.59 18.28
N LYS A 298 1.85 -11.99 18.06
CA LYS A 298 1.32 -12.17 16.72
C LYS A 298 1.11 -10.78 16.10
N SER A 299 1.59 -10.61 14.86
CA SER A 299 1.35 -9.38 14.11
C SER A 299 -0.04 -9.41 13.47
N ASP A 300 -0.57 -8.23 13.12
CA ASP A 300 -1.84 -8.09 12.40
C ASP A 300 -1.69 -8.35 10.90
N GLU A 301 -0.46 -8.45 10.41
CA GLU A 301 -0.14 -8.82 9.03
C GLU A 301 -0.53 -10.26 8.72
N GLU A 302 -1.21 -10.48 7.60
CA GLU A 302 -1.72 -11.80 7.22
C GLU A 302 -0.74 -12.66 6.41
N ALA A 303 0.47 -12.16 6.08
CA ALA A 303 1.41 -12.88 5.22
C ALA A 303 1.67 -14.33 5.66
N VAL A 304 1.90 -14.55 6.95
CA VAL A 304 2.13 -15.90 7.49
C VAL A 304 0.90 -16.79 7.34
N GLU A 305 -0.30 -16.24 7.54
CA GLU A 305 -1.55 -17.00 7.36
C GLU A 305 -1.77 -17.35 5.89
N LEU A 306 -1.47 -16.44 4.97
CA LEU A 306 -1.53 -16.70 3.52
C LEU A 306 -0.49 -17.73 3.09
N MET A 307 0.75 -17.67 3.61
CA MET A 307 1.75 -18.72 3.39
C MET A 307 1.25 -20.09 3.85
N ARG A 308 0.67 -20.15 5.06
CA ARG A 308 0.09 -21.40 5.58
C ARG A 308 -1.04 -21.94 4.68
N SER A 309 -1.84 -21.03 4.11
CA SER A 309 -2.94 -21.42 3.24
C SER A 309 -2.47 -21.98 1.90
N VAL A 310 -1.48 -21.36 1.24
CA VAL A 310 -0.92 -21.90 -0.01
C VAL A 310 -0.14 -23.19 0.22
N LEU A 311 0.39 -23.42 1.43
CA LEU A 311 0.97 -24.71 1.85
C LEU A 311 -0.10 -25.79 2.15
N GLY A 312 -1.39 -25.46 2.07
CA GLY A 312 -2.48 -26.41 2.34
C GLY A 312 -2.72 -26.69 3.82
N LEU A 313 -2.14 -25.88 4.74
CA LEU A 313 -2.32 -26.06 6.19
C LEU A 313 -3.62 -25.43 6.72
N THR A 314 -4.18 -24.49 5.97
CA THR A 314 -5.45 -23.82 6.26
C THR A 314 -6.07 -23.30 4.97
N THR A 315 -7.28 -22.77 5.04
CA THR A 315 -7.92 -22.01 3.96
C THR A 315 -8.28 -20.64 4.48
N THR A 316 -7.91 -19.60 3.75
CA THR A 316 -8.12 -18.19 4.15
C THR A 316 -8.74 -17.42 3.01
N ILE A 317 -9.66 -16.50 3.33
CA ILE A 317 -10.14 -15.48 2.40
C ILE A 317 -9.54 -14.15 2.86
N SER A 318 -8.87 -13.46 1.95
CA SER A 318 -8.29 -12.14 2.21
C SER A 318 -8.28 -11.29 0.94
N ASN A 319 -8.24 -9.96 1.09
CA ASN A 319 -8.05 -9.05 -0.05
C ASN A 319 -6.59 -9.05 -0.48
N VAL A 320 -6.37 -9.11 -1.78
CA VAL A 320 -5.04 -9.07 -2.37
C VAL A 320 -5.04 -8.43 -3.75
N ASN A 321 -3.87 -7.94 -4.15
CA ASN A 321 -3.62 -7.36 -5.45
C ASN A 321 -3.14 -8.42 -6.42
N LEU A 322 -3.90 -8.63 -7.50
CA LEU A 322 -3.68 -9.64 -8.53
C LEU A 322 -4.03 -9.08 -9.92
N PRO A 323 -3.49 -9.66 -11.00
CA PRO A 323 -3.98 -9.36 -12.36
C PRO A 323 -5.48 -9.63 -12.49
N ASN A 324 -6.21 -8.73 -13.10
CA ASN A 324 -7.62 -8.90 -13.42
C ASN A 324 -7.76 -10.02 -14.48
N ARG A 325 -8.41 -11.10 -14.10
CA ARG A 325 -8.77 -12.23 -14.97
C ARG A 325 -10.29 -12.41 -15.04
N GLY A 326 -11.03 -11.28 -14.93
CA GLY A 326 -12.47 -11.24 -14.94
C GLY A 326 -13.13 -11.05 -13.57
N GLN A 327 -12.35 -10.97 -12.47
CA GLN A 327 -12.91 -10.70 -11.12
C GLN A 327 -13.55 -9.32 -11.02
N ILE A 328 -13.08 -8.32 -11.78
CA ILE A 328 -13.72 -7.02 -11.95
C ILE A 328 -14.04 -6.83 -13.44
N SER A 329 -15.30 -7.05 -13.81
CA SER A 329 -15.73 -7.10 -15.23
C SER A 329 -15.64 -5.75 -15.96
N TRP A 330 -15.62 -4.64 -15.25
CA TRP A 330 -15.57 -3.28 -15.80
C TRP A 330 -14.16 -2.68 -15.87
N LEU A 331 -13.13 -3.38 -15.42
CA LEU A 331 -11.70 -3.03 -15.60
C LEU A 331 -11.05 -3.91 -16.67
N PRO A 332 -9.99 -3.42 -17.33
CA PRO A 332 -9.28 -4.20 -18.35
C PRO A 332 -8.72 -5.51 -17.80
N GLU A 333 -8.68 -6.53 -18.64
CA GLU A 333 -7.95 -7.76 -18.34
C GLU A 333 -6.45 -7.47 -18.21
N GLY A 334 -5.81 -8.05 -17.20
CA GLY A 334 -4.39 -7.85 -16.89
C GLY A 334 -4.05 -6.62 -16.05
N SER A 335 -4.97 -5.66 -15.86
CA SER A 335 -4.76 -4.59 -14.88
C SER A 335 -4.65 -5.18 -13.48
N ILE A 336 -3.81 -4.61 -12.62
CA ILE A 336 -3.71 -5.08 -11.24
C ILE A 336 -4.86 -4.50 -10.42
N VAL A 337 -5.65 -5.39 -9.85
CA VAL A 337 -6.85 -5.06 -9.08
C VAL A 337 -6.78 -5.66 -7.67
N GLU A 338 -7.47 -5.04 -6.73
CA GLU A 338 -7.61 -5.54 -5.36
C GLU A 338 -9.02 -6.07 -5.14
N THR A 339 -9.12 -7.38 -4.88
CA THR A 339 -10.35 -8.09 -4.56
C THR A 339 -10.07 -9.15 -3.49
N ASN A 340 -11.11 -9.69 -2.88
CA ASN A 340 -10.97 -10.91 -2.10
C ASN A 340 -10.47 -12.05 -2.98
N ALA A 341 -9.67 -12.94 -2.38
CA ALA A 341 -9.27 -14.20 -2.98
C ALA A 341 -9.30 -15.33 -1.94
N VAL A 342 -9.54 -16.54 -2.41
CA VAL A 342 -9.47 -17.77 -1.60
C VAL A 342 -8.07 -18.35 -1.75
N PHE A 343 -7.38 -18.50 -0.64
CA PHE A 343 -6.05 -19.11 -0.53
C PHE A 343 -6.18 -20.54 -0.03
N SER A 344 -5.68 -21.49 -0.77
CA SER A 344 -5.68 -22.91 -0.35
C SER A 344 -4.76 -23.75 -1.24
N ASN A 345 -3.98 -24.64 -0.66
CA ASN A 345 -3.28 -25.73 -1.35
C ASN A 345 -2.67 -25.35 -2.72
N ASP A 346 -1.64 -24.51 -2.70
CA ASP A 346 -0.91 -23.97 -3.86
C ASP A 346 -1.77 -23.17 -4.86
N ARG A 347 -2.85 -22.54 -4.36
CA ARG A 347 -3.78 -21.76 -5.18
C ARG A 347 -4.19 -20.47 -4.51
N VAL A 348 -4.31 -19.43 -5.33
CA VAL A 348 -4.94 -18.15 -5.00
C VAL A 348 -6.02 -17.90 -6.06
N VAL A 349 -7.27 -17.99 -5.65
CA VAL A 349 -8.42 -17.88 -6.55
C VAL A 349 -9.16 -16.58 -6.24
N PRO A 350 -9.09 -15.57 -7.12
CA PRO A 350 -9.79 -14.32 -6.90
C PRO A 350 -11.30 -14.50 -6.92
N VAL A 351 -11.99 -13.73 -6.09
CA VAL A 351 -13.46 -13.72 -6.00
C VAL A 351 -13.99 -12.66 -6.96
N THR A 352 -14.95 -13.05 -7.80
CA THR A 352 -15.66 -12.11 -8.70
C THR A 352 -16.54 -11.17 -7.88
N THR A 353 -16.50 -9.89 -8.21
CA THR A 353 -17.25 -8.84 -7.52
C THR A 353 -18.42 -8.34 -8.35
N LYS A 354 -19.45 -7.79 -7.68
CA LYS A 354 -20.49 -7.02 -8.36
C LYS A 354 -19.94 -5.69 -8.85
N PRO A 355 -20.52 -5.11 -9.91
CA PRO A 355 -20.16 -3.79 -10.36
C PRO A 355 -20.43 -2.74 -9.28
N LEU A 356 -19.47 -1.85 -9.04
CA LEU A 356 -19.65 -0.65 -8.22
C LEU A 356 -20.58 0.36 -8.92
N PRO A 357 -21.08 1.40 -8.23
CA PRO A 357 -21.78 2.51 -8.88
C PRO A 357 -20.96 3.12 -10.02
N VAL A 358 -21.59 3.48 -11.13
CA VAL A 358 -20.90 3.96 -12.35
C VAL A 358 -19.97 5.14 -12.07
N ALA A 359 -20.35 6.04 -11.17
CA ALA A 359 -19.48 7.15 -10.75
C ALA A 359 -18.16 6.66 -10.14
N VAL A 360 -18.20 5.65 -9.29
CA VAL A 360 -17.00 5.06 -8.67
C VAL A 360 -16.21 4.26 -9.70
N GLN A 361 -16.87 3.49 -10.57
CA GLN A 361 -16.19 2.81 -11.67
C GLN A 361 -15.37 3.78 -12.52
N SER A 362 -15.91 4.95 -12.84
CA SER A 362 -15.22 5.99 -13.63
C SER A 362 -13.96 6.49 -12.91
N LEU A 363 -14.03 6.73 -11.59
CA LEU A 363 -12.88 7.17 -10.79
C LEU A 363 -11.78 6.09 -10.75
N VAL A 364 -12.16 4.88 -10.41
CA VAL A 364 -11.21 3.74 -10.32
C VAL A 364 -10.61 3.41 -11.67
N ARG A 365 -11.45 3.41 -12.75
CA ARG A 365 -11.01 3.14 -14.11
C ARG A 365 -9.94 4.12 -14.57
N ARG A 366 -10.16 5.44 -14.34
CA ARG A 366 -9.17 6.47 -14.65
C ARG A 366 -7.82 6.18 -13.97
N CYS A 367 -7.84 5.82 -12.69
CA CYS A 367 -6.61 5.53 -11.95
C CYS A 367 -5.94 4.24 -12.42
N SER A 368 -6.71 3.19 -12.73
CA SER A 368 -6.22 1.92 -13.25
C SER A 368 -5.58 2.08 -14.63
N ASP A 369 -6.27 2.74 -15.56
CA ASP A 369 -5.72 3.02 -16.91
C ASP A 369 -4.44 3.87 -16.82
N ASN A 370 -4.39 4.80 -15.84
CA ASN A 370 -3.22 5.64 -15.63
C ASN A 370 -1.98 4.88 -15.12
N ILE A 371 -2.16 3.84 -14.33
CA ILE A 371 -1.08 2.92 -13.93
C ILE A 371 -0.53 2.21 -15.17
N ASP A 372 -1.38 1.77 -16.07
CA ASP A 372 -0.99 1.08 -17.30
C ASP A 372 -0.21 2.02 -18.25
N ILE A 373 -0.66 3.28 -18.41
CA ILE A 373 0.03 4.32 -19.17
C ILE A 373 1.41 4.58 -18.56
N LEU A 374 1.50 4.76 -17.25
CA LEU A 374 2.77 5.01 -16.55
C LEU A 374 3.75 3.85 -16.76
N TYR A 375 3.28 2.61 -16.58
CA TYR A 375 4.11 1.44 -16.76
C TYR A 375 4.64 1.30 -18.19
N GLU A 376 3.78 1.55 -19.19
CA GLU A 376 4.18 1.58 -20.61
C GLU A 376 5.25 2.63 -20.87
N GLY A 377 5.09 3.85 -20.35
CA GLY A 377 6.05 4.93 -20.46
C GLY A 377 7.41 4.60 -19.86
N ILE A 378 7.40 4.00 -18.66
CA ILE A 378 8.64 3.57 -17.99
C ILE A 378 9.34 2.47 -18.80
N LYS A 379 8.61 1.43 -19.23
CA LYS A 379 9.16 0.33 -20.01
C LYS A 379 9.76 0.77 -21.34
N LYS A 380 9.13 1.73 -22.02
CA LYS A 380 9.61 2.33 -23.26
C LYS A 380 10.66 3.42 -23.05
N ARG A 381 10.90 3.86 -21.83
CA ARG A 381 11.72 5.05 -21.51
C ARG A 381 11.23 6.30 -22.24
N ASP A 382 9.91 6.43 -22.40
CA ASP A 382 9.29 7.51 -23.15
C ASP A 382 8.74 8.59 -22.20
N LYS A 383 9.50 9.68 -22.07
CA LYS A 383 9.14 10.83 -21.21
C LYS A 383 7.77 11.41 -21.56
N LYS A 384 7.31 11.32 -22.83
CA LYS A 384 6.01 11.86 -23.23
C LYS A 384 4.87 11.03 -22.65
N ILE A 385 4.97 9.69 -22.75
CA ILE A 385 3.95 8.77 -22.18
C ILE A 385 3.92 8.92 -20.65
N ILE A 386 5.08 9.06 -20.00
CA ILE A 386 5.15 9.29 -18.56
C ILE A 386 4.46 10.62 -18.19
N PHE A 387 4.68 11.67 -18.99
CA PHE A 387 4.01 12.96 -18.78
C PHE A 387 2.49 12.86 -18.94
N GLU A 388 1.97 12.09 -19.90
CA GLU A 388 0.53 11.84 -20.03
C GLU A 388 -0.05 11.19 -18.75
N SER A 389 0.66 10.21 -18.19
CA SER A 389 0.27 9.65 -16.90
C SER A 389 0.31 10.67 -15.76
N PHE A 390 1.30 11.56 -15.75
CA PHE A 390 1.46 12.59 -14.73
C PHE A 390 0.29 13.59 -14.74
N VAL A 391 -0.07 14.13 -15.90
CA VAL A 391 -1.17 15.10 -16.00
C VAL A 391 -2.56 14.48 -15.77
N ASN A 392 -2.68 13.17 -15.97
CA ASN A 392 -3.89 12.43 -15.68
C ASN A 392 -4.08 12.11 -14.18
N GLN A 393 -3.10 12.37 -13.31
CA GLN A 393 -3.29 12.18 -11.87
C GLN A 393 -4.39 13.09 -11.32
N PRO A 394 -5.32 12.58 -10.49
CA PRO A 394 -6.39 13.40 -9.92
C PRO A 394 -5.89 14.64 -9.18
N LEU A 395 -4.77 14.54 -8.46
CA LEU A 395 -4.15 15.66 -7.75
C LEU A 395 -3.63 16.76 -8.69
N CYS A 396 -3.27 16.44 -9.94
CA CYS A 396 -2.79 17.39 -10.93
C CYS A 396 -3.92 18.16 -11.64
N SER A 397 -5.19 17.84 -11.39
CA SER A 397 -6.33 18.39 -12.11
C SER A 397 -6.56 19.90 -11.91
N SER A 398 -5.89 20.52 -10.97
CA SER A 398 -5.94 21.98 -10.74
C SER A 398 -4.81 22.76 -11.40
N LEU A 399 -3.82 22.07 -11.99
CA LEU A 399 -2.69 22.71 -12.70
C LEU A 399 -3.09 23.17 -14.08
N THR A 400 -2.53 24.31 -14.51
CA THR A 400 -2.42 24.63 -15.93
C THR A 400 -1.43 23.68 -16.60
N LEU A 401 -1.49 23.58 -17.94
CA LEU A 401 -0.55 22.72 -18.68
C LEU A 401 0.90 23.14 -18.49
N ASP A 402 1.18 24.43 -18.42
CA ASP A 402 2.53 24.97 -18.21
C ASP A 402 3.06 24.65 -16.79
N GLU A 403 2.20 24.79 -15.76
CA GLU A 403 2.54 24.37 -14.40
C GLU A 403 2.80 22.87 -14.31
N ALA A 404 1.93 22.06 -14.94
CA ALA A 404 2.10 20.62 -14.97
C ALA A 404 3.40 20.20 -15.65
N ARG A 405 3.77 20.89 -16.75
CA ARG A 405 5.03 20.67 -17.46
C ARG A 405 6.23 21.02 -16.59
N SER A 406 6.21 22.21 -15.98
CA SER A 406 7.30 22.68 -15.13
C SER A 406 7.53 21.76 -13.92
N LEU A 407 6.45 21.37 -13.24
CA LEU A 407 6.52 20.45 -12.11
C LEU A 407 7.05 19.07 -12.54
N PHE A 408 6.51 18.54 -13.63
CA PHE A 408 6.93 17.23 -14.14
C PHE A 408 8.42 17.22 -14.51
N ASP A 409 8.89 18.21 -15.28
CA ASP A 409 10.28 18.28 -15.69
C ASP A 409 11.22 18.38 -14.48
N GLU A 410 10.88 19.21 -13.49
CA GLU A 410 11.67 19.33 -12.25
C GLU A 410 11.72 18.01 -11.47
N MET A 411 10.59 17.31 -11.29
CA MET A 411 10.54 16.03 -10.58
C MET A 411 11.23 14.91 -11.36
N TYR A 412 11.05 14.88 -12.67
CA TYR A 412 11.64 13.85 -13.53
C TYR A 412 13.17 13.92 -13.55
N GLU A 413 13.74 15.12 -13.71
CA GLU A 413 15.18 15.34 -13.71
C GLU A 413 15.80 14.95 -12.37
N ASN A 414 15.19 15.36 -11.25
CA ASN A 414 15.69 14.99 -9.93
C ASN A 414 15.53 13.48 -9.63
N CYS A 415 14.57 12.80 -10.23
CA CYS A 415 14.42 11.36 -10.09
C CYS A 415 15.50 10.56 -10.84
N LEU A 416 15.94 11.04 -12.01
CA LEU A 416 16.90 10.34 -12.87
C LEU A 416 18.37 10.55 -12.47
N LEU A 417 18.71 11.64 -11.80
CA LEU A 417 20.08 11.91 -11.36
C LEU A 417 20.66 10.78 -10.50
N TYR A 418 19.80 10.06 -9.76
CA TYR A 418 20.19 8.92 -8.91
C TYR A 418 20.19 7.57 -9.62
N THR A 419 19.57 7.46 -10.80
CA THR A 419 19.60 6.21 -11.60
C THR A 419 20.77 6.17 -12.58
N SER A 420 21.32 7.32 -12.99
CA SER A 420 22.47 7.41 -13.88
C SER A 420 23.81 7.17 -13.18
N ASP A 421 23.95 7.60 -11.92
CA ASP A 421 25.18 7.37 -11.14
C ASP A 421 25.38 5.91 -10.72
N ALA A 422 24.30 5.10 -10.72
CA ALA A 422 24.36 3.66 -10.44
C ALA A 422 24.76 2.80 -11.64
N ALA A 423 24.85 3.39 -12.84
CA ALA A 423 25.21 2.69 -14.08
C ALA A 423 26.68 2.90 -14.48
N ASP A 424 27.40 3.85 -13.85
CA ASP A 424 28.78 4.22 -14.18
C ASP A 424 29.81 3.83 -13.07
N GLU A 425 29.40 3.18 -11.98
CA GLU A 425 30.25 2.53 -10.98
C GLU A 425 29.97 0.99 -10.95
#